data_180759c84f0d465c69e1a7b98b7017cb
#
_entry.id   180759c84f0d465c69e1a7b98b7017cb
#
_cell.length_a   1.000
_cell.length_b   1.000
_cell.length_c   1.000
_cell.angle_alpha   90.00
_cell.angle_beta   90.00
_cell.angle_gamma   90.00
#
_symmetry.space_group_name_H-M   'P 1'
#
loop_
_entity.id
_entity.type
_entity.pdbx_description
1 polymer ?
#
loop_
_entity_poly.entity_id
_entity_poly.type
_entity_poly.pdbx_seq_one_letter_code
_entity_poly.pdbx_strand_id
1 'polypeptide(L)'
;MGIVFAQSPDELFNSAQASLEAGEVTEAESGFNAALQADPTFAPAYIGLAHVALRKGDLKQTQGFLKEAIEADQENQGFRDEFDQLSELTTLMNKGIRSMKNGDADDAFESFRIAYERFPNYPESVFNMGLVHFRKKEYTEAVDYFHKTMNINPEHKTALTAIKNVAKNYFNSGNKSYKRGDLEGALGFYEKVLEVDDTFYQALYQIGVIQSKMGDKDAAVVTYEKALEVNPQFYKGYFALGLAKNGLNDTDGAIAALEAAVDIYPGYAKAYGTMGDIYINGKDFEKAKQVLNMAITVNPNYARGYASLGIIYSEAENWDLAVSNLVLATTLNDRDAMSFFRLASAYNAKGDCGGAKDVAWKATELKNRFGGGWFELGIAEWCGGKGNKTGSLNAFEKARNDRAWRKMAEYEMDKVKNPQKYEN
;
A
#
# COMPACT_ATOMS: atom_id res chain seq x y z
N MET A 1 -23.71 -58.01 -9.84
CA MET A 1 -23.49 -56.99 -10.85
C MET A 1 -24.77 -56.20 -10.99
N GLY A 2 -24.82 -54.97 -10.41
CA GLY A 2 -25.95 -54.09 -10.62
C GLY A 2 -25.89 -53.56 -12.04
N ILE A 3 -26.95 -53.72 -12.80
CA ILE A 3 -27.13 -53.10 -14.09
C ILE A 3 -27.30 -51.62 -13.80
N VAL A 4 -26.26 -50.81 -14.06
CA VAL A 4 -26.39 -49.34 -14.12
C VAL A 4 -27.12 -49.09 -15.44
N PHE A 5 -28.42 -48.79 -15.37
CA PHE A 5 -29.14 -48.29 -16.56
C PHE A 5 -28.50 -46.94 -16.94
N ALA A 6 -28.10 -46.82 -18.20
CA ALA A 6 -27.68 -45.52 -18.74
C ALA A 6 -28.90 -44.60 -18.62
N GLN A 7 -28.68 -43.40 -18.08
CA GLN A 7 -29.73 -42.37 -18.01
C GLN A 7 -30.24 -42.01 -19.41
N SER A 8 -31.52 -41.77 -19.53
CA SER A 8 -32.10 -41.33 -20.80
C SER A 8 -31.69 -39.87 -21.11
N PRO A 9 -31.71 -39.47 -22.41
CA PRO A 9 -31.47 -38.06 -22.78
C PRO A 9 -32.37 -37.08 -22.00
N ASP A 10 -33.62 -37.43 -21.78
CA ASP A 10 -34.60 -36.64 -21.02
C ASP A 10 -34.21 -36.50 -19.54
N GLU A 11 -33.75 -37.56 -18.88
CA GLU A 11 -33.29 -37.53 -17.47
C GLU A 11 -32.06 -36.65 -17.33
N LEU A 12 -31.09 -36.78 -18.24
CA LEU A 12 -29.88 -35.96 -18.28
C LEU A 12 -30.22 -34.48 -18.53
N PHE A 13 -31.11 -34.20 -19.46
CA PHE A 13 -31.59 -32.85 -19.76
C PHE A 13 -32.28 -32.21 -18.57
N ASN A 14 -33.21 -32.92 -17.91
CA ASN A 14 -33.95 -32.39 -16.76
C ASN A 14 -33.01 -32.09 -15.58
N SER A 15 -32.01 -32.95 -15.36
CA SER A 15 -30.96 -32.68 -14.36
C SER A 15 -30.13 -31.44 -14.68
N ALA A 16 -29.71 -31.30 -15.95
CA ALA A 16 -28.96 -30.16 -16.45
C ALA A 16 -29.77 -28.86 -16.37
N GLN A 17 -31.08 -28.93 -16.68
CA GLN A 17 -31.99 -27.79 -16.57
C GLN A 17 -32.10 -27.30 -15.09
N ALA A 18 -32.21 -28.23 -14.12
CA ALA A 18 -32.23 -27.90 -12.71
C ALA A 18 -30.90 -27.23 -12.26
N SER A 19 -29.74 -27.72 -12.71
CA SER A 19 -28.45 -27.09 -12.47
C SER A 19 -28.39 -25.67 -13.09
N LEU A 20 -28.93 -25.48 -14.31
CA LEU A 20 -28.96 -24.16 -14.94
C LEU A 20 -29.82 -23.17 -14.13
N GLU A 21 -30.98 -23.61 -13.63
CA GLU A 21 -31.86 -22.80 -12.78
C GLU A 21 -31.21 -22.46 -11.44
N ALA A 22 -30.43 -23.39 -10.90
CA ALA A 22 -29.63 -23.16 -9.66
C ALA A 22 -28.41 -22.23 -9.90
N GLY A 23 -28.09 -21.88 -11.15
CA GLY A 23 -26.93 -21.06 -11.50
C GLY A 23 -25.62 -21.83 -11.67
N GLU A 24 -25.67 -23.17 -11.60
CA GLU A 24 -24.53 -24.07 -11.76
C GLU A 24 -24.23 -24.29 -13.26
N VAL A 25 -23.68 -23.23 -13.90
CA VAL A 25 -23.58 -23.14 -15.37
C VAL A 25 -22.69 -24.23 -15.96
N THR A 26 -21.61 -24.61 -15.28
CA THR A 26 -20.65 -25.63 -15.72
C THR A 26 -21.24 -27.02 -15.64
N GLU A 27 -21.97 -27.34 -14.57
CA GLU A 27 -22.68 -28.58 -14.36
C GLU A 27 -23.81 -28.75 -15.40
N ALA A 28 -24.56 -27.66 -15.63
CA ALA A 28 -25.60 -27.63 -16.64
C ALA A 28 -25.04 -27.94 -18.04
N GLU A 29 -23.93 -27.29 -18.43
CA GLU A 29 -23.26 -27.54 -19.72
C GLU A 29 -22.84 -29.01 -19.87
N SER A 30 -22.25 -29.59 -18.80
CA SER A 30 -21.84 -30.98 -18.80
C SER A 30 -23.05 -31.92 -18.99
N GLY A 31 -24.15 -31.64 -18.29
CA GLY A 31 -25.37 -32.43 -18.36
C GLY A 31 -26.05 -32.37 -19.76
N PHE A 32 -26.16 -31.18 -20.37
CA PHE A 32 -26.70 -31.05 -21.73
C PHE A 32 -25.80 -31.75 -22.76
N ASN A 33 -24.48 -31.67 -22.63
CA ASN A 33 -23.56 -32.41 -23.49
C ASN A 33 -23.70 -33.93 -23.30
N ALA A 34 -23.93 -34.42 -22.06
CA ALA A 34 -24.18 -35.83 -21.80
C ALA A 34 -25.51 -36.29 -22.48
N ALA A 35 -26.55 -35.46 -22.46
CA ALA A 35 -27.80 -35.76 -23.19
C ALA A 35 -27.55 -35.90 -24.68
N LEU A 36 -26.74 -35.04 -25.31
CA LEU A 36 -26.37 -35.13 -26.74
C LEU A 36 -25.43 -36.30 -27.04
N GLN A 37 -24.63 -36.76 -26.09
CA GLN A 37 -23.85 -37.98 -26.22
C GLN A 37 -24.77 -39.22 -26.24
N ALA A 38 -25.86 -39.21 -25.48
CA ALA A 38 -26.84 -40.27 -25.45
C ALA A 38 -27.75 -40.27 -26.71
N ASP A 39 -28.13 -39.07 -27.17
CA ASP A 39 -28.89 -38.87 -28.40
C ASP A 39 -28.45 -37.57 -29.12
N PRO A 40 -27.61 -37.63 -30.15
CA PRO A 40 -27.16 -36.45 -30.91
C PRO A 40 -28.27 -35.66 -31.62
N THR A 41 -29.47 -36.22 -31.71
CA THR A 41 -30.62 -35.53 -32.35
C THR A 41 -31.58 -34.93 -31.32
N PHE A 42 -31.26 -34.99 -30.05
CA PHE A 42 -32.08 -34.46 -28.95
C PHE A 42 -32.09 -32.93 -28.92
N ALA A 43 -32.96 -32.32 -29.73
CA ALA A 43 -33.06 -30.87 -29.92
C ALA A 43 -33.16 -30.04 -28.63
N PRO A 44 -33.88 -30.47 -27.55
CA PRO A 44 -33.93 -29.68 -26.30
C PRO A 44 -32.57 -29.45 -25.66
N ALA A 45 -31.61 -30.37 -25.80
CA ALA A 45 -30.28 -30.18 -25.19
C ALA A 45 -29.45 -29.07 -25.90
N TYR A 46 -29.66 -28.88 -27.21
CA TYR A 46 -29.06 -27.73 -27.92
C TYR A 46 -29.64 -26.40 -27.41
N ILE A 47 -30.94 -26.33 -27.09
CA ILE A 47 -31.56 -25.15 -26.46
C ILE A 47 -30.95 -24.92 -25.09
N GLY A 48 -30.79 -25.98 -24.28
CA GLY A 48 -30.11 -25.89 -22.99
C GLY A 48 -28.68 -25.31 -23.10
N LEU A 49 -27.90 -25.79 -24.09
CA LEU A 49 -26.58 -25.27 -24.39
C LEU A 49 -26.59 -23.80 -24.88
N ALA A 50 -27.64 -23.43 -25.67
CA ALA A 50 -27.83 -22.03 -26.07
C ALA A 50 -28.07 -21.12 -24.86
N HIS A 51 -28.87 -21.54 -23.89
CA HIS A 51 -29.11 -20.80 -22.65
C HIS A 51 -27.85 -20.73 -21.75
N VAL A 52 -27.07 -21.80 -21.71
CA VAL A 52 -25.73 -21.79 -21.04
C VAL A 52 -24.80 -20.78 -21.70
N ALA A 53 -24.69 -20.80 -23.05
CA ALA A 53 -23.86 -19.86 -23.80
C ALA A 53 -24.33 -18.41 -23.63
N LEU A 54 -25.64 -18.17 -23.57
CA LEU A 54 -26.21 -16.84 -23.27
C LEU A 54 -25.80 -16.35 -21.87
N ARG A 55 -25.90 -17.20 -20.85
CA ARG A 55 -25.42 -16.86 -19.48
C ARG A 55 -23.92 -16.64 -19.41
N LYS A 56 -23.14 -17.29 -20.25
CA LYS A 56 -21.70 -17.05 -20.39
C LYS A 56 -21.38 -15.74 -21.14
N GLY A 57 -22.38 -15.11 -21.75
CA GLY A 57 -22.21 -13.89 -22.55
C GLY A 57 -21.77 -14.16 -24.00
N ASP A 58 -21.76 -15.42 -24.46
CA ASP A 58 -21.30 -15.79 -25.80
C ASP A 58 -22.46 -15.88 -26.79
N LEU A 59 -22.85 -14.74 -27.40
CA LEU A 59 -23.90 -14.67 -28.41
C LEU A 59 -23.60 -15.51 -29.64
N LYS A 60 -22.33 -15.72 -30.00
CA LYS A 60 -21.95 -16.50 -31.16
C LYS A 60 -22.22 -17.99 -30.93
N GLN A 61 -21.84 -18.51 -29.78
CA GLN A 61 -22.17 -19.90 -29.40
C GLN A 61 -23.67 -20.07 -29.20
N THR A 62 -24.36 -19.11 -28.58
CA THR A 62 -25.81 -19.11 -28.45
C THR A 62 -26.48 -19.28 -29.81
N GLN A 63 -26.07 -18.45 -30.79
CA GLN A 63 -26.59 -18.54 -32.15
C GLN A 63 -26.28 -19.89 -32.82
N GLY A 64 -25.09 -20.45 -32.59
CA GLY A 64 -24.68 -21.75 -33.07
C GLY A 64 -25.62 -22.86 -32.57
N PHE A 65 -25.78 -22.95 -31.26
CA PHE A 65 -26.65 -23.97 -30.64
C PHE A 65 -28.13 -23.84 -31.03
N LEU A 66 -28.66 -22.61 -31.19
CA LEU A 66 -30.03 -22.41 -31.68
C LEU A 66 -30.20 -22.92 -33.13
N LYS A 67 -29.17 -22.78 -33.98
CA LYS A 67 -29.21 -23.37 -35.32
C LYS A 67 -29.24 -24.89 -35.29
N GLU A 68 -28.37 -25.51 -34.48
CA GLU A 68 -28.37 -26.96 -34.29
C GLU A 68 -29.72 -27.45 -33.75
N ALA A 69 -30.37 -26.74 -32.83
CA ALA A 69 -31.70 -27.07 -32.33
C ALA A 69 -32.76 -27.02 -33.46
N ILE A 70 -32.72 -25.97 -34.31
CA ILE A 70 -33.64 -25.83 -35.45
C ILE A 70 -33.40 -26.92 -36.50
N GLU A 71 -32.13 -27.32 -36.71
CA GLU A 71 -31.80 -28.41 -37.65
C GLU A 71 -32.25 -29.76 -37.12
N ALA A 72 -32.16 -30.00 -35.80
CA ALA A 72 -32.63 -31.25 -35.17
C ALA A 72 -34.16 -31.37 -35.09
N ASP A 73 -34.88 -30.25 -34.97
CA ASP A 73 -36.35 -30.21 -34.99
C ASP A 73 -36.85 -29.02 -35.81
N GLN A 74 -37.01 -29.26 -37.13
CA GLN A 74 -37.37 -28.23 -38.11
C GLN A 74 -38.83 -27.76 -38.00
N GLU A 75 -39.68 -28.48 -37.30
CA GLU A 75 -41.09 -28.10 -37.15
C GLU A 75 -41.33 -27.24 -35.93
N ASN A 76 -40.38 -27.15 -35.02
CA ASN A 76 -40.49 -26.40 -33.76
C ASN A 76 -40.37 -24.89 -34.01
N GLN A 77 -41.52 -24.20 -33.98
CA GLN A 77 -41.57 -22.75 -34.17
C GLN A 77 -40.87 -22.00 -32.99
N GLY A 78 -40.95 -22.55 -31.78
CA GLY A 78 -40.32 -21.91 -30.60
C GLY A 78 -38.82 -21.71 -30.73
N PHE A 79 -38.08 -22.64 -31.35
CA PHE A 79 -36.63 -22.51 -31.56
C PHE A 79 -36.31 -21.39 -32.56
N ARG A 80 -37.15 -21.18 -33.59
CA ARG A 80 -37.02 -20.06 -34.53
C ARG A 80 -37.31 -18.74 -33.86
N ASP A 81 -38.35 -18.69 -33.04
CA ASP A 81 -38.70 -17.48 -32.28
C ASP A 81 -37.57 -17.06 -31.35
N GLU A 82 -36.91 -17.98 -30.63
CA GLU A 82 -35.73 -17.70 -29.81
C GLU A 82 -34.53 -17.20 -30.64
N PHE A 83 -34.32 -17.77 -31.84
CA PHE A 83 -33.28 -17.32 -32.75
C PHE A 83 -33.52 -15.88 -33.24
N ASP A 84 -34.77 -15.54 -33.56
CA ASP A 84 -35.14 -14.18 -33.96
C ASP A 84 -35.01 -13.18 -32.81
N GLN A 85 -35.37 -13.57 -31.59
CA GLN A 85 -35.16 -12.75 -30.39
C GLN A 85 -33.67 -12.47 -30.14
N LEU A 86 -32.77 -13.43 -30.42
CA LEU A 86 -31.32 -13.21 -30.31
C LEU A 86 -30.82 -12.09 -31.24
N SER A 87 -31.44 -11.95 -32.43
CA SER A 87 -31.17 -10.86 -33.39
C SER A 87 -31.53 -9.50 -32.80
N GLU A 88 -32.64 -9.43 -32.05
CA GLU A 88 -33.05 -8.20 -31.33
C GLU A 88 -32.07 -7.85 -30.24
N LEU A 89 -31.67 -8.83 -29.40
CA LEU A 89 -30.63 -8.63 -28.36
C LEU A 89 -29.34 -8.07 -28.96
N THR A 90 -28.86 -8.68 -30.05
CA THR A 90 -27.65 -8.24 -30.75
C THR A 90 -27.78 -6.80 -31.24
N THR A 91 -28.94 -6.42 -31.75
CA THR A 91 -29.22 -5.05 -32.23
C THR A 91 -29.18 -4.04 -31.10
N LEU A 92 -29.83 -4.34 -29.97
CA LEU A 92 -29.83 -3.49 -28.78
C LEU A 92 -28.41 -3.31 -28.20
N MET A 93 -27.65 -4.42 -28.08
CA MET A 93 -26.27 -4.38 -27.61
C MET A 93 -25.38 -3.54 -28.54
N ASN A 94 -25.46 -3.73 -29.84
CA ASN A 94 -24.70 -2.95 -30.82
C ASN A 94 -25.06 -1.46 -30.79
N LYS A 95 -26.35 -1.13 -30.60
CA LYS A 95 -26.80 0.25 -30.44
C LYS A 95 -26.18 0.87 -29.20
N GLY A 96 -26.25 0.21 -28.03
CA GLY A 96 -25.66 0.70 -26.79
C GLY A 96 -24.15 0.89 -26.88
N ILE A 97 -23.44 -0.08 -27.48
CA ILE A 97 -21.97 0.02 -27.69
C ILE A 97 -21.63 1.20 -28.61
N ARG A 98 -22.42 1.47 -29.64
CA ARG A 98 -22.22 2.62 -30.54
C ARG A 98 -22.43 3.94 -29.80
N SER A 99 -23.54 4.05 -29.04
CA SER A 99 -23.80 5.24 -28.20
C SER A 99 -22.69 5.48 -27.19
N MET A 100 -22.20 4.42 -26.53
CA MET A 100 -21.02 4.51 -25.64
C MET A 100 -19.77 5.07 -26.35
N LYS A 101 -19.51 4.66 -27.60
CA LYS A 101 -18.36 5.17 -28.38
C LYS A 101 -18.53 6.63 -28.76
N ASN A 102 -19.75 7.05 -29.05
CA ASN A 102 -20.08 8.44 -29.38
C ASN A 102 -20.09 9.37 -28.17
N GLY A 103 -20.09 8.83 -26.95
CA GLY A 103 -20.19 9.61 -25.73
C GLY A 103 -21.62 9.80 -25.21
N ASP A 104 -22.61 9.21 -25.86
CA ASP A 104 -24.03 9.31 -25.54
C ASP A 104 -24.36 8.29 -24.43
N ALA A 105 -23.95 8.60 -23.21
CA ALA A 105 -24.02 7.68 -22.07
C ALA A 105 -25.46 7.29 -21.70
N ASP A 106 -26.42 8.20 -21.81
CA ASP A 106 -27.81 7.94 -21.43
C ASP A 106 -28.50 7.05 -22.47
N ASP A 107 -28.27 7.28 -23.77
CA ASP A 107 -28.77 6.41 -24.84
C ASP A 107 -28.14 5.01 -24.79
N ALA A 108 -26.85 4.93 -24.38
CA ALA A 108 -26.19 3.65 -24.19
C ALA A 108 -26.83 2.88 -23.03
N PHE A 109 -27.01 3.54 -21.88
CA PHE A 109 -27.64 2.94 -20.70
C PHE A 109 -29.05 2.42 -21.03
N GLU A 110 -29.84 3.22 -21.68
CA GLU A 110 -31.22 2.86 -22.06
C GLU A 110 -31.25 1.63 -22.99
N SER A 111 -30.36 1.57 -23.99
CA SER A 111 -30.26 0.42 -24.88
C SER A 111 -29.89 -0.87 -24.13
N PHE A 112 -28.93 -0.81 -23.18
CA PHE A 112 -28.56 -1.94 -22.34
C PHE A 112 -29.64 -2.30 -21.32
N ARG A 113 -30.38 -1.33 -20.80
CA ARG A 113 -31.50 -1.54 -19.88
C ARG A 113 -32.63 -2.33 -20.58
N ILE A 114 -33.01 -1.93 -21.80
CA ILE A 114 -34.00 -2.65 -22.60
C ILE A 114 -33.52 -4.07 -22.92
N ALA A 115 -32.21 -4.23 -23.25
CA ALA A 115 -31.64 -5.55 -23.47
C ALA A 115 -31.72 -6.41 -22.18
N TYR A 116 -31.41 -5.87 -21.01
CA TYR A 116 -31.54 -6.60 -19.74
C TYR A 116 -32.99 -6.96 -19.39
N GLU A 117 -33.93 -6.07 -19.57
CA GLU A 117 -35.35 -6.32 -19.29
C GLU A 117 -35.92 -7.45 -20.11
N ARG A 118 -35.51 -7.55 -21.41
CA ARG A 118 -35.95 -8.62 -22.32
C ARG A 118 -35.14 -9.90 -22.16
N PHE A 119 -33.87 -9.80 -21.84
CA PHE A 119 -32.93 -10.92 -21.73
C PHE A 119 -32.18 -10.89 -20.37
N PRO A 120 -32.89 -11.15 -19.26
CA PRO A 120 -32.34 -11.00 -17.93
C PRO A 120 -31.19 -11.97 -17.62
N ASN A 121 -31.06 -13.05 -18.36
CA ASN A 121 -29.99 -14.04 -18.23
C ASN A 121 -28.74 -13.71 -19.07
N TYR A 122 -28.71 -12.58 -19.79
CA TYR A 122 -27.55 -12.14 -20.53
C TYR A 122 -26.72 -11.13 -19.72
N PRO A 123 -25.56 -11.53 -19.16
CA PRO A 123 -24.81 -10.73 -18.22
C PRO A 123 -24.20 -9.47 -18.81
N GLU A 124 -23.86 -9.49 -20.13
CA GLU A 124 -23.18 -8.38 -20.78
C GLU A 124 -24.04 -7.10 -20.87
N SER A 125 -25.38 -7.21 -20.87
CA SER A 125 -26.25 -6.04 -20.78
C SER A 125 -26.07 -5.29 -19.46
N VAL A 126 -26.12 -6.01 -18.36
CA VAL A 126 -25.91 -5.47 -16.98
C VAL A 126 -24.48 -4.99 -16.79
N PHE A 127 -23.50 -5.75 -17.30
CA PHE A 127 -22.09 -5.34 -17.26
C PHE A 127 -21.86 -4.01 -17.96
N ASN A 128 -22.44 -3.83 -19.15
CA ASN A 128 -22.31 -2.58 -19.90
C ASN A 128 -23.05 -1.40 -19.24
N MET A 129 -24.18 -1.64 -18.53
CA MET A 129 -24.79 -0.61 -17.68
C MET A 129 -23.80 -0.14 -16.60
N GLY A 130 -23.11 -1.07 -15.93
CA GLY A 130 -22.03 -0.77 -14.99
C GLY A 130 -20.88 0.02 -15.63
N LEU A 131 -20.49 -0.31 -16.85
CA LEU A 131 -19.46 0.44 -17.58
C LEU A 131 -19.89 1.88 -17.91
N VAL A 132 -21.19 2.12 -18.15
CA VAL A 132 -21.71 3.50 -18.32
C VAL A 132 -21.49 4.30 -17.05
N HIS A 133 -21.90 3.78 -15.89
CA HIS A 133 -21.68 4.44 -14.59
C HIS A 133 -20.19 4.64 -14.28
N PHE A 134 -19.37 3.62 -14.57
CA PHE A 134 -17.93 3.72 -14.39
C PHE A 134 -17.30 4.89 -15.19
N ARG A 135 -17.74 5.09 -16.44
CA ARG A 135 -17.29 6.23 -17.27
C ARG A 135 -17.75 7.58 -16.73
N LYS A 136 -18.95 7.64 -16.16
CA LYS A 136 -19.48 8.82 -15.46
C LYS A 136 -18.79 9.07 -14.11
N LYS A 137 -17.92 8.16 -13.65
CA LYS A 137 -17.27 8.13 -12.33
C LYS A 137 -18.27 7.95 -11.18
N GLU A 138 -19.41 7.41 -11.45
CA GLU A 138 -20.43 6.98 -10.52
C GLU A 138 -20.07 5.55 -10.08
N TYR A 139 -19.02 5.46 -9.22
CA TYR A 139 -18.35 4.19 -8.97
C TYR A 139 -19.16 3.24 -8.09
N THR A 140 -20.00 3.76 -7.19
CA THR A 140 -20.86 2.95 -6.33
C THR A 140 -21.89 2.22 -7.19
N GLU A 141 -22.59 2.94 -8.05
CA GLU A 141 -23.55 2.40 -9.00
C GLU A 141 -22.90 1.40 -9.96
N ALA A 142 -21.69 1.71 -10.43
CA ALA A 142 -20.94 0.79 -11.27
C ALA A 142 -20.68 -0.56 -10.59
N VAL A 143 -20.28 -0.56 -9.33
CA VAL A 143 -20.03 -1.77 -8.53
C VAL A 143 -21.31 -2.59 -8.36
N ASP A 144 -22.44 -1.93 -8.09
CA ASP A 144 -23.74 -2.60 -7.96
C ASP A 144 -24.12 -3.36 -9.23
N TYR A 145 -23.92 -2.74 -10.40
CA TYR A 145 -24.17 -3.41 -11.68
C TYR A 145 -23.17 -4.54 -11.97
N PHE A 146 -21.90 -4.39 -11.59
CA PHE A 146 -20.93 -5.48 -11.74
C PHE A 146 -21.26 -6.66 -10.82
N HIS A 147 -21.73 -6.42 -9.60
CA HIS A 147 -22.25 -7.49 -8.73
C HIS A 147 -23.49 -8.16 -9.31
N LYS A 148 -24.45 -7.38 -9.87
CA LYS A 148 -25.61 -7.95 -10.58
C LYS A 148 -25.16 -8.83 -11.76
N THR A 149 -24.10 -8.42 -12.48
CA THR A 149 -23.51 -9.23 -13.56
C THR A 149 -23.01 -10.57 -13.02
N MET A 150 -22.31 -10.56 -11.88
CA MET A 150 -21.78 -11.77 -11.24
C MET A 150 -22.89 -12.66 -10.65
N ASN A 151 -24.04 -12.10 -10.28
CA ASN A 151 -25.21 -12.89 -9.86
C ASN A 151 -25.80 -13.69 -11.06
N ILE A 152 -25.71 -13.15 -12.28
CA ILE A 152 -26.14 -13.87 -13.50
C ILE A 152 -25.08 -14.90 -13.90
N ASN A 153 -23.80 -14.50 -13.89
CA ASN A 153 -22.65 -15.33 -14.21
C ASN A 153 -21.56 -15.16 -13.17
N PRO A 154 -21.47 -16.05 -12.14
CA PRO A 154 -20.45 -15.97 -11.08
C PRO A 154 -19.01 -16.02 -11.61
N GLU A 155 -18.79 -16.61 -12.77
CA GLU A 155 -17.45 -16.72 -13.39
C GLU A 155 -17.11 -15.54 -14.33
N HIS A 156 -17.87 -14.46 -14.29
CA HIS A 156 -17.68 -13.30 -15.18
C HIS A 156 -16.41 -12.51 -14.81
N LYS A 157 -15.27 -12.95 -15.32
CA LYS A 157 -13.92 -12.43 -14.98
C LYS A 157 -13.76 -10.92 -15.24
N THR A 158 -14.44 -10.40 -16.29
CA THR A 158 -14.36 -8.96 -16.61
C THR A 158 -15.11 -8.11 -15.60
N ALA A 159 -16.22 -8.57 -15.03
CA ALA A 159 -16.92 -7.85 -13.95
C ALA A 159 -16.06 -7.81 -12.68
N LEU A 160 -15.47 -8.92 -12.28
CA LEU A 160 -14.54 -8.96 -11.15
C LEU A 160 -13.35 -8.01 -11.37
N THR A 161 -12.81 -7.98 -12.58
CA THR A 161 -11.72 -7.06 -12.93
C THR A 161 -12.18 -5.60 -12.88
N ALA A 162 -13.40 -5.30 -13.30
CA ALA A 162 -13.97 -3.96 -13.26
C ALA A 162 -14.17 -3.48 -11.82
N ILE A 163 -14.63 -4.33 -10.90
CA ILE A 163 -14.74 -4.05 -9.47
C ILE A 163 -13.36 -3.69 -8.89
N LYS A 164 -12.33 -4.50 -9.18
CA LYS A 164 -10.94 -4.21 -8.75
C LYS A 164 -10.43 -2.87 -9.33
N ASN A 165 -10.82 -2.52 -10.54
CA ASN A 165 -10.47 -1.23 -11.13
C ASN A 165 -11.17 -0.05 -10.43
N VAL A 166 -12.40 -0.23 -9.96
CA VAL A 166 -13.08 0.77 -9.11
C VAL A 166 -12.31 1.00 -7.82
N ALA A 167 -11.98 -0.08 -7.08
CA ALA A 167 -11.17 0.02 -5.86
C ALA A 167 -9.85 0.76 -6.11
N LYS A 168 -9.15 0.44 -7.21
CA LYS A 168 -7.93 1.12 -7.62
C LYS A 168 -8.13 2.61 -7.94
N ASN A 169 -9.26 3.00 -8.53
CA ASN A 169 -9.57 4.41 -8.80
C ASN A 169 -9.81 5.18 -7.48
N TYR A 170 -10.54 4.61 -6.54
CA TYR A 170 -10.69 5.20 -5.21
C TYR A 170 -9.34 5.31 -4.50
N PHE A 171 -8.51 4.27 -4.52
CA PHE A 171 -7.18 4.29 -3.94
C PHE A 171 -6.29 5.40 -4.52
N ASN A 172 -6.30 5.57 -5.84
CA ASN A 172 -5.56 6.65 -6.51
C ASN A 172 -6.09 8.04 -6.13
N SER A 173 -7.40 8.18 -5.92
CA SER A 173 -8.02 9.43 -5.45
C SER A 173 -7.59 9.74 -4.02
N GLY A 174 -7.58 8.73 -3.14
CA GLY A 174 -7.04 8.83 -1.79
C GLY A 174 -5.58 9.27 -1.76
N ASN A 175 -4.73 8.65 -2.58
CA ASN A 175 -3.31 9.05 -2.72
C ASN A 175 -3.15 10.51 -3.19
N LYS A 176 -4.05 10.99 -4.04
CA LYS A 176 -4.07 12.39 -4.50
C LYS A 176 -4.42 13.35 -3.36
N SER A 177 -5.47 13.05 -2.58
CA SER A 177 -5.86 13.84 -1.40
C SER A 177 -4.74 13.84 -0.36
N TYR A 178 -4.16 12.68 -0.06
CA TYR A 178 -3.04 12.56 0.87
C TYR A 178 -1.83 13.43 0.48
N LYS A 179 -1.44 13.44 -0.81
CA LYS A 179 -0.35 14.27 -1.32
C LYS A 179 -0.63 15.78 -1.19
N ARG A 180 -1.89 16.20 -1.22
CA ARG A 180 -2.31 17.59 -1.00
C ARG A 180 -2.42 17.97 0.48
N GLY A 181 -2.24 16.99 1.39
CA GLY A 181 -2.40 17.19 2.82
C GLY A 181 -3.85 17.09 3.31
N ASP A 182 -4.80 16.77 2.44
CA ASP A 182 -6.19 16.52 2.76
C ASP A 182 -6.33 15.10 3.33
N LEU A 183 -6.08 14.98 4.64
CA LEU A 183 -6.06 13.68 5.32
C LEU A 183 -7.46 13.08 5.47
N GLU A 184 -8.46 13.91 5.75
CA GLU A 184 -9.86 13.45 5.90
C GLU A 184 -10.42 12.98 4.54
N GLY A 185 -10.20 13.75 3.48
CA GLY A 185 -10.59 13.33 2.13
C GLY A 185 -9.87 12.08 1.67
N ALA A 186 -8.60 11.90 2.03
CA ALA A 186 -7.86 10.68 1.74
C ALA A 186 -8.45 9.47 2.48
N LEU A 187 -8.76 9.64 3.78
CA LEU A 187 -9.37 8.60 4.60
C LEU A 187 -10.69 8.11 3.99
N GLY A 188 -11.60 9.03 3.66
CA GLY A 188 -12.88 8.69 3.04
C GLY A 188 -12.74 7.95 1.69
N PHE A 189 -11.70 8.25 0.90
CA PHE A 189 -11.44 7.48 -0.32
C PHE A 189 -10.90 6.07 -0.02
N TYR A 190 -10.03 5.90 0.98
CA TYR A 190 -9.53 4.57 1.34
C TYR A 190 -10.61 3.70 2.00
N GLU A 191 -11.54 4.29 2.75
CA GLU A 191 -12.73 3.60 3.26
C GLU A 191 -13.60 3.07 2.12
N LYS A 192 -13.84 3.89 1.08
CA LYS A 192 -14.52 3.43 -0.14
C LYS A 192 -13.79 2.32 -0.88
N VAL A 193 -12.45 2.25 -0.81
CA VAL A 193 -11.72 1.09 -1.33
C VAL A 193 -12.13 -0.17 -0.58
N LEU A 194 -12.20 -0.10 0.75
CA LEU A 194 -12.53 -1.26 1.60
C LEU A 194 -14.01 -1.66 1.51
N GLU A 195 -14.92 -0.73 1.18
CA GLU A 195 -16.31 -1.06 0.85
C GLU A 195 -16.42 -1.90 -0.44
N VAL A 196 -15.49 -1.69 -1.39
CA VAL A 196 -15.46 -2.41 -2.67
C VAL A 196 -14.62 -3.70 -2.60
N ASP A 197 -13.50 -3.66 -1.87
CA ASP A 197 -12.55 -4.75 -1.70
C ASP A 197 -11.92 -4.66 -0.29
N ASP A 198 -12.49 -5.37 0.65
CA ASP A 198 -12.04 -5.40 2.06
C ASP A 198 -10.67 -6.04 2.24
N THR A 199 -10.20 -6.77 1.22
CA THR A 199 -8.86 -7.39 1.17
C THR A 199 -7.79 -6.48 0.59
N PHE A 200 -8.09 -5.20 0.32
CA PHE A 200 -7.13 -4.24 -0.23
C PHE A 200 -6.17 -3.73 0.85
N TYR A 201 -5.21 -4.57 1.26
CA TYR A 201 -4.28 -4.27 2.37
C TYR A 201 -3.53 -2.94 2.25
N GLN A 202 -3.28 -2.45 1.03
CA GLN A 202 -2.63 -1.15 0.83
C GLN A 202 -3.52 0.01 1.31
N ALA A 203 -4.86 -0.11 1.20
CA ALA A 203 -5.77 0.90 1.74
C ALA A 203 -5.75 0.87 3.27
N LEU A 204 -5.82 -0.30 3.89
CA LEU A 204 -5.64 -0.46 5.33
C LEU A 204 -4.32 0.17 5.81
N TYR A 205 -3.22 -0.12 5.12
CA TYR A 205 -1.93 0.48 5.44
C TYR A 205 -1.96 2.02 5.38
N GLN A 206 -2.56 2.60 4.36
CA GLN A 206 -2.64 4.06 4.23
C GLN A 206 -3.56 4.69 5.28
N ILE A 207 -4.65 4.02 5.67
CA ILE A 207 -5.50 4.44 6.79
C ILE A 207 -4.66 4.48 8.08
N GLY A 208 -3.90 3.43 8.39
CA GLY A 208 -3.01 3.40 9.54
C GLY A 208 -1.94 4.52 9.51
N VAL A 209 -1.40 4.85 8.34
CA VAL A 209 -0.47 5.98 8.17
C VAL A 209 -1.16 7.30 8.49
N ILE A 210 -2.41 7.50 8.07
CA ILE A 210 -3.18 8.71 8.38
C ILE A 210 -3.48 8.79 9.88
N GLN A 211 -3.97 7.70 10.48
CA GLN A 211 -4.25 7.63 11.93
C GLN A 211 -3.00 7.97 12.75
N SER A 212 -1.84 7.40 12.40
CA SER A 212 -0.56 7.72 13.03
C SER A 212 -0.20 9.21 12.92
N LYS A 213 -0.44 9.83 11.75
CA LYS A 213 -0.20 11.27 11.53
C LYS A 213 -1.15 12.16 12.33
N MET A 214 -2.39 11.72 12.52
CA MET A 214 -3.39 12.41 13.34
C MET A 214 -3.13 12.21 14.84
N GLY A 215 -2.16 11.36 15.22
CA GLY A 215 -1.79 11.08 16.60
C GLY A 215 -2.51 9.90 17.23
N ASP A 216 -3.46 9.28 16.52
CA ASP A 216 -4.18 8.09 16.98
C ASP A 216 -3.37 6.82 16.67
N LYS A 217 -2.36 6.57 17.52
CA LYS A 217 -1.46 5.44 17.35
C LYS A 217 -2.11 4.11 17.68
N ASP A 218 -3.07 4.08 18.60
CA ASP A 218 -3.81 2.86 18.96
C ASP A 218 -4.64 2.37 17.78
N ALA A 219 -5.42 3.26 17.16
CA ALA A 219 -6.14 2.92 15.94
C ALA A 219 -5.22 2.49 14.80
N ALA A 220 -4.07 3.16 14.66
CA ALA A 220 -3.08 2.79 13.63
C ALA A 220 -2.54 1.37 13.83
N VAL A 221 -2.23 0.96 15.07
CA VAL A 221 -1.79 -0.41 15.39
C VAL A 221 -2.82 -1.42 14.91
N VAL A 222 -4.08 -1.25 15.32
CA VAL A 222 -5.19 -2.15 14.92
C VAL A 222 -5.33 -2.23 13.39
N THR A 223 -5.20 -1.10 12.72
CA THR A 223 -5.37 -1.05 11.27
C THR A 223 -4.17 -1.67 10.52
N TYR A 224 -2.94 -1.50 11.03
CA TYR A 224 -1.77 -2.19 10.47
C TYR A 224 -1.85 -3.70 10.70
N GLU A 225 -2.31 -4.16 11.86
CA GLU A 225 -2.50 -5.59 12.13
C GLU A 225 -3.50 -6.21 11.16
N LYS A 226 -4.65 -5.54 10.88
CA LYS A 226 -5.58 -5.97 9.83
C LYS A 226 -4.92 -6.05 8.43
N ALA A 227 -4.09 -5.06 8.08
CA ALA A 227 -3.37 -5.11 6.80
C ALA A 227 -2.41 -6.30 6.70
N LEU A 228 -1.80 -6.69 7.82
CA LEU A 228 -0.89 -7.82 7.93
C LEU A 228 -1.60 -9.17 7.98
N GLU A 229 -2.82 -9.24 8.53
CA GLU A 229 -3.69 -10.42 8.42
C GLU A 229 -4.02 -10.72 6.95
N VAL A 230 -4.31 -9.69 6.15
CA VAL A 230 -4.57 -9.85 4.71
C VAL A 230 -3.29 -10.19 3.93
N ASN A 231 -2.18 -9.53 4.24
CA ASN A 231 -0.90 -9.79 3.58
C ASN A 231 0.24 -9.95 4.59
N PRO A 232 0.50 -11.18 5.06
CA PRO A 232 1.58 -11.46 6.01
C PRO A 232 3.00 -11.25 5.46
N GLN A 233 3.17 -11.04 4.16
CA GLN A 233 4.47 -10.75 3.53
C GLN A 233 4.73 -9.26 3.32
N PHE A 234 3.90 -8.38 3.92
CA PHE A 234 4.04 -6.95 3.74
C PHE A 234 5.00 -6.32 4.76
N TYR A 235 6.32 -6.42 4.50
CA TYR A 235 7.38 -5.90 5.39
C TYR A 235 7.23 -4.41 5.76
N LYS A 236 6.68 -3.56 4.87
CA LYS A 236 6.43 -2.14 5.18
C LYS A 236 5.32 -1.96 6.21
N GLY A 237 4.34 -2.84 6.22
CA GLY A 237 3.28 -2.89 7.25
C GLY A 237 3.86 -3.19 8.62
N TYR A 238 4.71 -4.22 8.72
CA TYR A 238 5.42 -4.54 9.96
C TYR A 238 6.32 -3.41 10.45
N PHE A 239 7.03 -2.75 9.56
CA PHE A 239 7.84 -1.58 9.93
C PHE A 239 6.97 -0.44 10.48
N ALA A 240 5.84 -0.14 9.86
CA ALA A 240 4.93 0.90 10.32
C ALA A 240 4.28 0.52 11.68
N LEU A 241 3.92 -0.75 11.85
CA LEU A 241 3.44 -1.30 13.12
C LEU A 241 4.49 -1.13 14.22
N GLY A 242 5.75 -1.45 13.94
CA GLY A 242 6.87 -1.26 14.88
C GLY A 242 7.04 0.21 15.28
N LEU A 243 6.94 1.15 14.34
CA LEU A 243 6.98 2.58 14.64
C LEU A 243 5.79 3.02 15.50
N ALA A 244 4.58 2.54 15.23
CA ALA A 244 3.39 2.88 16.00
C ALA A 244 3.48 2.34 17.44
N LYS A 245 3.87 1.06 17.62
CA LYS A 245 4.08 0.43 18.93
C LYS A 245 5.16 1.13 19.73
N ASN A 246 6.30 1.47 19.11
CA ASN A 246 7.34 2.27 19.77
C ASN A 246 6.82 3.65 20.23
N GLY A 247 5.98 4.26 19.41
CA GLY A 247 5.33 5.53 19.76
C GLY A 247 4.30 5.44 20.89
N LEU A 248 3.86 4.24 21.26
CA LEU A 248 3.02 3.90 22.42
C LEU A 248 3.85 3.42 23.62
N ASN A 249 5.20 3.42 23.53
CA ASN A 249 6.15 2.86 24.47
C ASN A 249 6.04 1.32 24.64
N ASP A 250 5.40 0.62 23.71
CA ASP A 250 5.47 -0.84 23.59
C ASP A 250 6.77 -1.23 22.88
N THR A 251 7.85 -1.24 23.63
CA THR A 251 9.20 -1.48 23.10
C THR A 251 9.36 -2.90 22.59
N ASP A 252 8.86 -3.90 23.32
CA ASP A 252 8.98 -5.30 22.94
C ASP A 252 8.17 -5.60 21.69
N GLY A 253 6.92 -5.13 21.62
CA GLY A 253 6.08 -5.25 20.44
C GLY A 253 6.65 -4.52 19.22
N ALA A 254 7.33 -3.37 19.44
CA ALA A 254 8.00 -2.65 18.36
C ALA A 254 9.18 -3.43 17.79
N ILE A 255 10.03 -4.00 18.64
CA ILE A 255 11.17 -4.84 18.22
C ILE A 255 10.66 -6.07 17.46
N ALA A 256 9.67 -6.80 18.00
CA ALA A 256 9.10 -7.98 17.34
C ALA A 256 8.54 -7.64 15.93
N ALA A 257 7.85 -6.53 15.78
CA ALA A 257 7.35 -6.09 14.47
C ALA A 257 8.49 -5.71 13.51
N LEU A 258 9.55 -5.06 14.00
CA LEU A 258 10.71 -4.70 13.17
C LEU A 258 11.53 -5.94 12.77
N GLU A 259 11.65 -6.94 13.64
CA GLU A 259 12.26 -8.24 13.33
C GLU A 259 11.47 -8.96 12.24
N ALA A 260 10.14 -9.02 12.34
CA ALA A 260 9.30 -9.58 11.28
C ALA A 260 9.49 -8.85 9.93
N ALA A 261 9.70 -7.52 9.95
CA ALA A 261 9.97 -6.76 8.73
C ALA A 261 11.30 -7.17 8.07
N VAL A 262 12.36 -7.43 8.84
CA VAL A 262 13.66 -7.83 8.30
C VAL A 262 13.73 -9.32 7.97
N ASP A 263 12.95 -10.17 8.63
CA ASP A 263 12.80 -11.57 8.27
C ASP A 263 12.20 -11.72 6.86
N ILE A 264 11.20 -10.89 6.53
CA ILE A 264 10.58 -10.85 5.20
C ILE A 264 11.51 -10.18 4.18
N TYR A 265 12.14 -9.07 4.55
CA TYR A 265 13.07 -8.34 3.69
C TYR A 265 14.38 -8.01 4.42
N PRO A 266 15.37 -8.93 4.39
CA PRO A 266 16.67 -8.76 5.09
C PRO A 266 17.47 -7.53 4.66
N GLY A 267 17.23 -6.98 3.47
CA GLY A 267 17.85 -5.75 2.98
C GLY A 267 17.27 -4.45 3.53
N TYR A 268 16.31 -4.50 4.48
CA TYR A 268 15.62 -3.30 4.94
C TYR A 268 16.38 -2.56 6.05
N ALA A 269 17.44 -1.87 5.69
CA ALA A 269 18.32 -1.11 6.59
C ALA A 269 17.57 -0.18 7.57
N LYS A 270 16.42 0.40 7.15
CA LYS A 270 15.62 1.28 8.01
C LYS A 270 15.07 0.58 9.24
N ALA A 271 14.68 -0.69 9.14
CA ALA A 271 14.16 -1.44 10.27
C ALA A 271 15.30 -1.72 11.28
N TYR A 272 16.45 -2.19 10.80
CA TYR A 272 17.64 -2.36 11.66
C TYR A 272 18.05 -1.04 12.34
N GLY A 273 18.07 0.07 11.59
CA GLY A 273 18.39 1.38 12.17
C GLY A 273 17.39 1.83 13.25
N THR A 274 16.09 1.55 13.03
CA THR A 274 15.06 1.86 14.05
C THR A 274 15.19 1.00 15.30
N MET A 275 15.49 -0.31 15.15
CA MET A 275 15.83 -1.18 16.30
C MET A 275 17.05 -0.63 17.05
N GLY A 276 18.08 -0.21 16.31
CA GLY A 276 19.26 0.41 16.91
C GLY A 276 18.94 1.64 17.76
N ASP A 277 18.09 2.54 17.25
CA ASP A 277 17.68 3.72 18.02
C ASP A 277 16.84 3.35 19.26
N ILE A 278 15.98 2.33 19.17
CA ILE A 278 15.22 1.81 20.31
C ILE A 278 16.18 1.27 21.39
N TYR A 279 17.17 0.45 20.99
CA TYR A 279 18.16 -0.08 21.93
C TYR A 279 19.07 1.00 22.52
N ILE A 280 19.44 2.04 21.76
CA ILE A 280 20.19 3.22 22.29
C ILE A 280 19.38 3.91 23.38
N ASN A 281 18.08 4.16 23.12
CA ASN A 281 17.20 4.80 24.10
C ASN A 281 17.05 3.94 25.38
N GLY A 282 17.04 2.63 25.24
CA GLY A 282 17.07 1.66 26.35
C GLY A 282 18.44 1.45 26.98
N LYS A 283 19.49 2.09 26.46
CA LYS A 283 20.90 1.95 26.86
C LYS A 283 21.48 0.53 26.67
N ASP A 284 20.86 -0.30 25.85
CA ASP A 284 21.39 -1.60 25.44
C ASP A 284 22.34 -1.40 24.23
N PHE A 285 23.50 -0.82 24.50
CA PHE A 285 24.46 -0.47 23.45
C PHE A 285 25.02 -1.68 22.70
N GLU A 286 25.05 -2.86 23.34
CA GLU A 286 25.55 -4.07 22.65
C GLU A 286 24.57 -4.54 21.58
N LYS A 287 23.28 -4.65 21.89
CA LYS A 287 22.26 -4.96 20.88
C LYS A 287 22.16 -3.86 19.82
N ALA A 288 22.24 -2.60 20.23
CA ALA A 288 22.24 -1.47 19.30
C ALA A 288 23.37 -1.61 18.25
N LYS A 289 24.61 -1.89 18.68
CA LYS A 289 25.76 -2.10 17.77
C LYS A 289 25.52 -3.26 16.81
N GLN A 290 24.97 -4.37 17.29
CA GLN A 290 24.68 -5.54 16.45
C GLN A 290 23.74 -5.17 15.31
N VAL A 291 22.57 -4.62 15.60
CA VAL A 291 21.57 -4.29 14.58
C VAL A 291 22.01 -3.13 13.68
N LEU A 292 22.76 -2.14 14.21
CA LEU A 292 23.30 -1.04 13.39
C LEU A 292 24.38 -1.52 12.41
N ASN A 293 25.23 -2.48 12.82
CA ASN A 293 26.16 -3.12 11.91
C ASN A 293 25.44 -3.89 10.80
N MET A 294 24.31 -4.57 11.11
CA MET A 294 23.47 -5.15 10.07
C MET A 294 22.93 -4.07 9.13
N ALA A 295 22.46 -2.93 9.67
CA ALA A 295 21.94 -1.84 8.84
C ALA A 295 22.95 -1.33 7.80
N ILE A 296 24.20 -1.11 8.23
CA ILE A 296 25.27 -0.62 7.32
C ILE A 296 25.83 -1.73 6.44
N THR A 297 25.74 -3.00 6.83
CA THR A 297 26.11 -4.15 6.00
C THR A 297 25.15 -4.31 4.82
N VAL A 298 23.83 -4.25 5.08
CA VAL A 298 22.82 -4.39 4.01
C VAL A 298 22.68 -3.12 3.17
N ASN A 299 23.03 -1.97 3.73
CA ASN A 299 23.08 -0.69 3.02
C ASN A 299 24.29 0.15 3.47
N PRO A 300 25.46 0.03 2.81
CA PRO A 300 26.66 0.81 3.15
C PRO A 300 26.47 2.34 3.04
N ASN A 301 25.43 2.82 2.37
CA ASN A 301 25.11 4.24 2.25
C ASN A 301 24.06 4.71 3.30
N TYR A 302 23.79 3.91 4.34
CA TYR A 302 22.83 4.26 5.37
C TYR A 302 23.46 5.20 6.42
N ALA A 303 23.52 6.49 6.09
CA ALA A 303 24.14 7.54 6.92
C ALA A 303 23.68 7.52 8.39
N ARG A 304 22.37 7.27 8.65
CA ARG A 304 21.83 7.22 10.01
C ARG A 304 22.45 6.09 10.85
N GLY A 305 22.74 4.93 10.23
CA GLY A 305 23.42 3.83 10.94
C GLY A 305 24.78 4.23 11.47
N TYR A 306 25.59 4.90 10.65
CA TYR A 306 26.89 5.44 11.08
C TYR A 306 26.74 6.53 12.14
N ALA A 307 25.75 7.43 12.01
CA ALA A 307 25.49 8.45 13.02
C ALA A 307 25.12 7.84 14.39
N SER A 308 24.29 6.79 14.39
CA SER A 308 23.91 6.08 15.61
C SER A 308 25.07 5.29 16.22
N LEU A 309 25.94 4.66 15.41
CA LEU A 309 27.19 4.05 15.90
C LEU A 309 28.11 5.10 16.50
N GLY A 310 28.22 6.27 15.87
CA GLY A 310 28.99 7.39 16.41
C GLY A 310 28.52 7.84 17.79
N ILE A 311 27.20 7.85 18.04
CA ILE A 311 26.63 8.13 19.36
C ILE A 311 27.12 7.08 20.40
N ILE A 312 26.97 5.80 20.06
CA ILE A 312 27.36 4.70 20.95
C ILE A 312 28.85 4.79 21.33
N TYR A 313 29.70 5.06 20.34
CA TYR A 313 31.14 5.20 20.60
C TYR A 313 31.48 6.48 21.38
N SER A 314 30.72 7.57 21.23
CA SER A 314 30.84 8.77 22.02
C SER A 314 30.46 8.53 23.48
N GLU A 315 29.39 7.81 23.76
CA GLU A 315 28.95 7.40 25.10
C GLU A 315 30.00 6.48 25.79
N ALA A 316 30.73 5.69 25.00
CA ALA A 316 31.81 4.83 25.46
C ALA A 316 33.18 5.57 25.53
N GLU A 317 33.23 6.89 25.30
CA GLU A 317 34.42 7.72 25.21
C GLU A 317 35.50 7.22 24.22
N ASN A 318 35.06 6.37 23.25
CA ASN A 318 35.92 5.91 22.16
C ASN A 318 35.85 6.91 21.00
N TRP A 319 36.60 8.02 21.20
CA TRP A 319 36.54 9.17 20.30
C TRP A 319 37.03 8.85 18.87
N ASP A 320 37.98 7.93 18.75
CA ASP A 320 38.50 7.52 17.42
C ASP A 320 37.43 6.82 16.56
N LEU A 321 36.71 5.88 17.16
CA LEU A 321 35.59 5.22 16.49
C LEU A 321 34.40 6.13 16.31
N ALA A 322 34.12 7.02 17.28
CA ALA A 322 33.06 8.02 17.16
C ALA A 322 33.32 8.94 15.97
N VAL A 323 34.51 9.53 15.86
CA VAL A 323 34.92 10.40 14.75
C VAL A 323 34.80 9.63 13.40
N SER A 324 35.39 8.42 13.33
CA SER A 324 35.39 7.63 12.08
C SER A 324 33.96 7.39 11.55
N ASN A 325 33.03 7.01 12.44
CA ASN A 325 31.65 6.77 12.05
C ASN A 325 30.91 8.08 11.71
N LEU A 326 31.11 9.15 12.49
CA LEU A 326 30.46 10.44 12.24
C LEU A 326 30.97 11.11 10.97
N VAL A 327 32.23 10.94 10.59
CA VAL A 327 32.77 11.38 9.29
C VAL A 327 32.03 10.67 8.14
N LEU A 328 31.83 9.35 8.24
CA LEU A 328 31.04 8.62 7.23
C LEU A 328 29.59 9.12 7.21
N ALA A 329 28.97 9.34 8.35
CA ALA A 329 27.60 9.86 8.43
C ALA A 329 27.46 11.22 7.74
N THR A 330 28.38 12.17 8.00
CA THR A 330 28.37 13.51 7.41
C THR A 330 28.75 13.52 5.92
N THR A 331 29.59 12.60 5.50
CA THR A 331 29.93 12.41 4.09
C THR A 331 28.75 11.87 3.29
N LEU A 332 28.02 10.90 3.84
CA LEU A 332 26.84 10.31 3.19
C LEU A 332 25.60 11.22 3.26
N ASN A 333 25.49 12.08 4.25
CA ASN A 333 24.44 13.08 4.39
C ASN A 333 25.01 14.43 4.84
N ASP A 334 25.41 15.23 3.88
CA ASP A 334 26.02 16.55 4.06
C ASP A 334 25.03 17.67 4.52
N ARG A 335 23.75 17.33 4.71
CA ARG A 335 22.68 18.24 5.15
C ARG A 335 22.19 17.97 6.57
N ASP A 336 22.76 17.00 7.27
CA ASP A 336 22.37 16.68 8.64
C ASP A 336 23.19 17.48 9.67
N ALA A 337 22.69 18.66 10.05
CA ALA A 337 23.30 19.51 11.08
C ALA A 337 23.57 18.79 12.40
N MET A 338 22.75 17.77 12.74
CA MET A 338 22.93 17.02 13.99
C MET A 338 24.15 16.09 13.92
N SER A 339 24.39 15.43 12.80
CA SER A 339 25.61 14.62 12.62
C SER A 339 26.87 15.48 12.61
N PHE A 340 26.86 16.67 12.00
CA PHE A 340 27.95 17.64 12.09
C PHE A 340 28.22 18.14 13.52
N PHE A 341 27.16 18.44 14.26
CA PHE A 341 27.28 18.80 15.69
C PHE A 341 27.92 17.67 16.50
N ARG A 342 27.48 16.43 16.34
CA ARG A 342 28.06 15.30 17.08
C ARG A 342 29.51 15.06 16.68
N LEU A 343 29.85 15.24 15.41
CA LEU A 343 31.22 15.15 14.93
C LEU A 343 32.12 16.25 15.59
N ALA A 344 31.60 17.47 15.66
CA ALA A 344 32.28 18.57 16.34
C ALA A 344 32.54 18.25 17.81
N SER A 345 31.51 17.72 18.50
CA SER A 345 31.63 17.30 19.91
C SER A 345 32.69 16.21 20.10
N ALA A 346 32.71 15.20 19.21
CA ALA A 346 33.70 14.14 19.27
C ALA A 346 35.14 14.65 18.98
N TYR A 347 35.33 15.56 18.03
CA TYR A 347 36.62 16.20 17.80
C TYR A 347 37.06 17.06 18.96
N ASN A 348 36.15 17.86 19.55
CA ASN A 348 36.45 18.66 20.74
C ASN A 348 36.90 17.79 21.94
N ALA A 349 36.17 16.68 22.17
CA ALA A 349 36.50 15.71 23.21
C ALA A 349 37.87 15.04 22.98
N LYS A 350 38.24 14.81 21.73
CA LYS A 350 39.53 14.28 21.32
C LYS A 350 40.65 15.33 21.40
N GLY A 351 40.32 16.62 21.50
CA GLY A 351 41.26 17.75 21.48
C GLY A 351 41.69 18.19 20.08
N ASP A 352 41.00 17.71 19.02
CA ASP A 352 41.22 18.18 17.64
C ASP A 352 40.39 19.45 17.39
N CYS A 353 40.88 20.57 17.88
CA CYS A 353 40.19 21.86 17.72
C CYS A 353 40.03 22.32 16.29
N GLY A 354 40.94 21.95 15.38
CA GLY A 354 40.88 22.30 13.97
C GLY A 354 39.75 21.59 13.28
N GLY A 355 39.71 20.26 13.39
CA GLY A 355 38.61 19.45 12.85
C GLY A 355 37.27 19.85 13.46
N ALA A 356 37.20 20.08 14.78
CA ALA A 356 35.99 20.52 15.46
C ALA A 356 35.44 21.84 14.91
N LYS A 357 36.30 22.82 14.67
CA LYS A 357 35.92 24.16 14.19
C LYS A 357 35.22 24.10 12.82
N ASP A 358 35.79 23.38 11.87
CA ASP A 358 35.26 23.29 10.50
C ASP A 358 33.89 22.63 10.49
N VAL A 359 33.72 21.52 11.21
CA VAL A 359 32.45 20.80 11.23
C VAL A 359 31.38 21.47 12.11
N ALA A 360 31.78 22.13 13.21
CA ALA A 360 30.85 22.93 14.01
C ALA A 360 30.30 24.12 13.19
N TRP A 361 31.20 24.81 12.45
CA TRP A 361 30.77 25.85 11.53
C TRP A 361 29.73 25.33 10.53
N LYS A 362 29.97 24.17 9.93
CA LYS A 362 29.02 23.55 9.00
C LYS A 362 27.67 23.26 9.66
N ALA A 363 27.66 22.78 10.90
CA ALA A 363 26.40 22.58 11.65
C ALA A 363 25.62 23.90 11.81
N THR A 364 26.32 25.03 12.08
CA THR A 364 25.69 26.37 12.22
C THR A 364 25.18 26.93 10.89
N GLU A 365 25.88 26.68 9.77
CA GLU A 365 25.39 27.02 8.42
C GLU A 365 24.10 26.31 8.07
N LEU A 366 24.03 24.99 8.33
CA LEU A 366 22.85 24.18 8.06
C LEU A 366 21.66 24.55 8.95
N LYS A 367 21.93 24.92 10.21
CA LYS A 367 20.88 25.26 11.18
C LYS A 367 21.34 26.37 12.14
N ASN A 368 21.28 27.63 11.68
CA ASN A 368 21.83 28.79 12.39
C ASN A 368 21.21 29.07 13.77
N ARG A 369 20.00 28.60 14.06
CA ARG A 369 19.33 28.72 15.36
C ARG A 369 19.61 27.55 16.32
N PHE A 370 20.39 26.56 15.91
CA PHE A 370 20.73 25.41 16.71
C PHE A 370 21.91 25.75 17.64
N GLY A 371 21.61 25.97 18.91
CA GLY A 371 22.61 26.37 19.94
C GLY A 371 23.76 25.40 20.10
N GLY A 372 23.53 24.09 19.90
CA GLY A 372 24.57 23.05 19.99
C GLY A 372 25.71 23.26 18.99
N GLY A 373 25.41 23.59 17.75
CA GLY A 373 26.43 23.89 16.76
C GLY A 373 27.30 25.10 17.14
N TRP A 374 26.68 26.17 17.63
CA TRP A 374 27.40 27.35 18.13
C TRP A 374 28.18 27.07 19.40
N PHE A 375 27.67 26.19 20.30
CA PHE A 375 28.36 25.77 21.51
C PHE A 375 29.67 25.03 21.18
N GLU A 376 29.60 24.00 20.32
CA GLU A 376 30.79 23.25 19.90
C GLU A 376 31.79 24.13 19.13
N LEU A 377 31.32 25.11 18.35
CA LEU A 377 32.18 26.10 17.71
C LEU A 377 32.89 26.95 18.76
N GLY A 378 32.20 27.35 19.84
CA GLY A 378 32.79 28.10 20.94
C GLY A 378 33.90 27.35 21.66
N ILE A 379 33.70 26.07 21.92
CA ILE A 379 34.72 25.17 22.49
C ILE A 379 35.92 25.05 21.54
N ALA A 380 35.67 24.80 20.26
CA ALA A 380 36.73 24.67 19.25
C ALA A 380 37.56 25.95 19.08
N GLU A 381 36.90 27.12 19.07
CA GLU A 381 37.59 28.43 19.01
C GLU A 381 38.45 28.72 20.26
N TRP A 382 38.00 28.29 21.43
CA TRP A 382 38.78 28.46 22.71
C TRP A 382 39.97 27.51 22.78
N CYS A 383 39.83 26.29 22.33
CA CYS A 383 40.88 25.28 22.25
C CYS A 383 41.74 25.17 23.54
N GLY A 384 41.10 25.03 24.69
CA GLY A 384 41.79 24.91 25.97
C GLY A 384 42.60 26.15 26.34
N GLY A 385 42.19 27.33 25.92
CA GLY A 385 42.88 28.61 26.24
C GLY A 385 43.92 29.04 25.22
N LYS A 386 44.19 28.25 24.20
CA LYS A 386 45.22 28.51 23.17
C LYS A 386 44.65 29.11 21.88
N GLY A 387 43.33 29.28 21.77
CA GLY A 387 42.64 29.68 20.56
C GLY A 387 42.15 31.12 20.56
N ASN A 388 41.13 31.37 19.73
CA ASN A 388 40.53 32.68 19.50
C ASN A 388 39.49 33.03 20.56
N LYS A 389 39.90 33.75 21.62
CA LYS A 389 39.02 34.18 22.71
C LYS A 389 37.76 34.93 22.21
N THR A 390 37.93 35.84 21.29
CA THR A 390 36.83 36.67 20.76
C THR A 390 35.84 35.80 19.95
N GLY A 391 36.35 34.91 19.11
CA GLY A 391 35.54 33.97 18.33
C GLY A 391 34.73 33.05 19.22
N SER A 392 35.36 32.49 20.26
CA SER A 392 34.73 31.66 21.27
C SER A 392 33.58 32.36 21.99
N LEU A 393 33.81 33.57 22.51
CA LEU A 393 32.77 34.35 23.19
C LEU A 393 31.61 34.70 22.27
N ASN A 394 31.85 35.03 20.99
CA ASN A 394 30.82 35.30 20.01
C ASN A 394 29.99 34.06 19.71
N ALA A 395 30.60 32.88 19.61
CA ALA A 395 29.90 31.63 19.36
C ALA A 395 29.03 31.24 20.56
N PHE A 396 29.55 31.32 21.81
CA PHE A 396 28.77 31.07 23.02
C PHE A 396 27.60 32.07 23.19
N GLU A 397 27.79 33.35 22.83
CA GLU A 397 26.69 34.33 22.83
C GLU A 397 25.54 33.92 21.91
N LYS A 398 25.83 33.34 20.74
CA LYS A 398 24.83 32.80 19.85
C LYS A 398 24.21 31.53 20.44
N ALA A 399 25.00 30.63 21.01
CA ALA A 399 24.50 29.43 21.66
C ALA A 399 23.52 29.73 22.81
N ARG A 400 23.80 30.82 23.59
CA ARG A 400 22.99 31.31 24.71
C ARG A 400 21.54 31.65 24.30
N ASN A 401 21.29 32.02 23.04
CA ASN A 401 19.97 32.31 22.52
C ASN A 401 19.08 31.06 22.44
N ASP A 402 19.65 29.87 22.41
CA ASP A 402 18.93 28.60 22.50
C ASP A 402 18.72 28.22 23.97
N ARG A 403 17.45 28.05 24.36
CA ARG A 403 17.09 27.74 25.78
C ARG A 403 17.80 26.49 26.31
N ALA A 404 17.96 25.47 25.44
CA ALA A 404 18.60 24.22 25.82
C ALA A 404 20.10 24.39 26.16
N TRP A 405 20.77 25.33 25.50
CA TRP A 405 22.22 25.53 25.61
C TRP A 405 22.62 26.73 26.46
N ARG A 406 21.67 27.55 26.87
CA ARG A 406 21.93 28.82 27.59
C ARG A 406 22.85 28.67 28.77
N LYS A 407 22.51 27.80 29.71
CA LYS A 407 23.30 27.63 30.96
C LYS A 407 24.73 27.16 30.71
N MET A 408 24.88 26.23 29.78
CA MET A 408 26.19 25.70 29.40
C MET A 408 27.04 26.77 28.70
N ALA A 409 26.43 27.52 27.81
CA ALA A 409 27.12 28.62 27.13
C ALA A 409 27.56 29.73 28.11
N GLU A 410 26.71 30.12 29.06
CA GLU A 410 27.05 31.12 30.11
C GLU A 410 28.19 30.63 30.99
N TYR A 411 28.21 29.36 31.37
CA TYR A 411 29.30 28.75 32.15
C TYR A 411 30.63 28.79 31.39
N GLU A 412 30.64 28.35 30.12
CA GLU A 412 31.87 28.39 29.32
C GLU A 412 32.31 29.84 28.99
N MET A 413 31.38 30.78 28.82
CA MET A 413 31.70 32.19 28.67
C MET A 413 32.41 32.75 29.93
N ASP A 414 31.95 32.39 31.15
CA ASP A 414 32.63 32.80 32.40
C ASP A 414 34.05 32.22 32.49
N LYS A 415 34.20 30.94 32.13
CA LYS A 415 35.47 30.25 32.08
C LYS A 415 36.46 30.89 31.09
N VAL A 416 35.98 31.29 29.89
CA VAL A 416 36.81 32.01 28.91
C VAL A 416 37.18 33.40 29.37
N LYS A 417 36.31 34.13 30.14
CA LYS A 417 36.56 35.46 30.66
C LYS A 417 37.48 35.45 31.87
N ASN A 418 37.33 34.46 32.74
CA ASN A 418 37.99 34.38 34.04
C ASN A 418 38.70 33.00 34.22
N PRO A 419 39.67 32.64 33.36
CA PRO A 419 40.28 31.29 33.37
C PRO A 419 40.90 30.94 34.72
N GLN A 420 41.52 31.92 35.37
CA GLN A 420 42.15 31.73 36.70
C GLN A 420 41.16 31.27 37.81
N LYS A 421 39.89 31.45 37.63
CA LYS A 421 38.85 30.98 38.58
C LYS A 421 38.61 29.47 38.48
N TYR A 422 39.07 28.85 37.41
CA TYR A 422 38.83 27.44 37.02
C TYR A 422 40.13 26.65 36.87
N GLU A 423 41.28 27.28 37.05
CA GLU A 423 42.59 26.64 37.16
C GLU A 423 42.77 26.19 38.62
N ASN A 424 42.55 24.88 38.90
CA ASN A 424 42.92 24.24 40.19
C ASN A 424 44.27 23.59 40.06
#